data_aa07f0395c4d9c6b7520a4cd5174436c
#
_entry.id   aa07f0395c4d9c6b7520a4cd5174436c
#
_cell.length_a   1.000
_cell.length_b   1.000
_cell.length_c   1.000
_cell.angle_alpha   90.00
_cell.angle_beta   90.00
_cell.angle_gamma   90.00
#
_symmetry.space_group_name_H-M   'P 1'
#
loop_
_entity.id
_entity.type
_entity.pdbx_description
1 polymer ?
#
loop_
_entity_poly.entity_id
_entity_poly.type
_entity_poly.pdbx_seq_one_letter_code
_entity_poly.pdbx_strand_id
1 'polypeptide(L)'
;MGVSEPAADMRDIVLLPSKVIVPSRAAHVVERPAVTEKLARATSCPLTAVVSPAGFGKTTAVVSWLRTLKDVPCAWYLLDAEDAALDRFWLYLVTALRRADERICQSFDDVRLPDEFSKLRPALDALIIQMTEYGRDFVCVLEDFHEVHEDAGIHESVHYLLKHLPPNAHFVVTSRQALRFPIAKMRVEGALNEVGEADLRLSVDEAGALLAGMGMRMGIEQAHAVHEATGGWATGIRLVALLCGDGSRTQVDEALACARVSINDYLFEEVFSVLSAKRRRFLAATSVVGSFCLPLTERITGLSREEAAEQVDYFVRNGLFVERFERKEGEDWYRYHPLLSDLLRQRLDRADDLDAAALGAAACAWLEEHGYFDSAVEVAADRGDYARVRQIIMDNWKRLYMSDSHYTVLRWASFLPDAEILASPLLCAVLAMPFALKGESERANAYLESAIARLHDDEDFLFALCLVQKAFMASFRNDWARMRQFATQALKYLPADEFYLRSMMLQVEASSSAAFDLLGAKAAFA
;
A
#
# COMPACT_ATOMS: atom_id res chain seq x y z
N MET A 1 -24.09 13.62 -36.96
CA MET A 1 -22.68 13.30 -36.74
C MET A 1 -22.46 13.34 -35.24
N GLY A 2 -22.69 12.20 -34.59
CA GLY A 2 -22.47 12.05 -33.16
C GLY A 2 -21.02 11.68 -32.93
N VAL A 3 -20.33 12.51 -32.19
CA VAL A 3 -19.00 12.19 -31.66
C VAL A 3 -19.26 11.28 -30.46
N SER A 4 -19.00 9.99 -30.60
CA SER A 4 -18.92 9.07 -29.49
C SER A 4 -17.69 9.46 -28.66
N GLU A 5 -17.90 9.94 -27.45
CA GLU A 5 -16.83 10.00 -26.44
C GLU A 5 -16.25 8.61 -26.24
N PRO A 6 -14.92 8.48 -26.20
CA PRO A 6 -14.29 7.19 -25.97
C PRO A 6 -14.62 6.71 -24.55
N ALA A 7 -15.06 5.47 -24.44
CA ALA A 7 -15.19 4.78 -23.17
C ALA A 7 -13.87 4.95 -22.39
N ALA A 8 -13.96 5.35 -21.11
CA ALA A 8 -12.82 5.54 -20.22
C ALA A 8 -11.95 4.27 -20.23
N ASP A 9 -10.74 4.44 -20.75
CA ASP A 9 -9.75 3.39 -20.92
C ASP A 9 -9.30 2.94 -19.51
N MET A 10 -9.22 1.65 -19.26
CA MET A 10 -8.78 1.02 -18.00
C MET A 10 -7.35 1.43 -17.55
N ARG A 11 -6.73 2.38 -18.21
CA ARG A 11 -5.42 2.95 -17.90
C ARG A 11 -5.42 3.96 -16.75
N ASP A 12 -6.57 4.25 -16.15
CA ASP A 12 -6.73 5.30 -15.12
C ASP A 12 -6.70 4.78 -13.67
N ILE A 13 -6.39 3.51 -13.41
CA ILE A 13 -5.96 3.12 -12.06
C ILE A 13 -4.54 3.64 -11.89
N VAL A 14 -4.40 4.74 -11.20
CA VAL A 14 -3.08 5.33 -10.90
C VAL A 14 -2.35 4.39 -9.94
N LEU A 15 -1.63 3.44 -10.53
CA LEU A 15 -0.70 2.61 -9.76
C LEU A 15 0.46 3.51 -9.31
N LEU A 16 0.83 3.41 -8.04
CA LEU A 16 2.02 4.09 -7.52
C LEU A 16 3.27 3.39 -8.09
N PRO A 17 4.02 4.01 -9.00
CA PRO A 17 5.23 3.40 -9.58
C PRO A 17 6.29 3.05 -8.55
N SER A 18 6.29 3.75 -7.40
CA SER A 18 7.13 3.52 -6.23
C SER A 18 7.05 2.11 -5.68
N LYS A 19 5.88 1.48 -5.74
CA LYS A 19 5.69 0.13 -5.24
C LYS A 19 6.36 -0.93 -6.11
N VAL A 20 6.63 -0.61 -7.38
CA VAL A 20 7.13 -1.56 -8.38
C VAL A 20 8.53 -1.20 -8.90
N ILE A 21 9.27 -0.40 -8.15
CA ILE A 21 10.67 -0.02 -8.46
C ILE A 21 11.60 -0.58 -7.40
N VAL A 22 12.67 -1.25 -7.84
CA VAL A 22 13.74 -1.65 -6.92
C VAL A 22 14.30 -0.41 -6.22
N PRO A 23 14.35 -0.36 -4.88
CA PRO A 23 14.86 0.78 -4.15
C PRO A 23 16.31 1.12 -4.51
N SER A 24 16.66 2.40 -4.43
CA SER A 24 18.05 2.83 -4.56
C SER A 24 18.88 2.28 -3.39
N ARG A 25 20.20 2.06 -3.62
CA ARG A 25 21.10 1.65 -2.55
C ARG A 25 21.10 2.71 -1.44
N ALA A 26 20.88 2.27 -0.21
CA ALA A 26 21.01 3.14 0.95
C ALA A 26 22.46 3.69 1.08
N ALA A 27 22.60 4.86 1.69
CA ALA A 27 23.93 5.38 2.06
C ALA A 27 24.56 4.45 3.11
N HIS A 28 25.88 4.31 3.07
CA HIS A 28 26.66 3.54 4.05
C HIS A 28 26.22 2.08 4.19
N VAL A 29 26.13 1.36 3.06
CA VAL A 29 25.86 -0.07 3.03
C VAL A 29 27.16 -0.84 3.23
N VAL A 30 27.19 -1.71 4.23
CA VAL A 30 28.28 -2.65 4.45
C VAL A 30 28.12 -3.83 3.50
N GLU A 31 29.23 -4.26 2.91
CA GLU A 31 29.26 -5.50 2.13
C GLU A 31 29.15 -6.70 3.08
N ARG A 32 28.25 -7.61 2.74
CA ARG A 32 27.92 -8.80 3.54
C ARG A 32 28.03 -10.06 2.68
N PRO A 33 29.25 -10.55 2.44
CA PRO A 33 29.49 -11.69 1.54
C PRO A 33 28.66 -12.92 1.91
N ALA A 34 28.62 -13.27 3.20
CA ALA A 34 27.87 -14.44 3.67
C ALA A 34 26.36 -14.35 3.41
N VAL A 35 25.77 -13.18 3.63
CA VAL A 35 24.33 -12.95 3.33
C VAL A 35 24.09 -12.97 1.82
N THR A 36 24.97 -12.33 1.06
CA THR A 36 24.89 -12.29 -0.41
C THR A 36 25.01 -13.69 -1.00
N GLU A 37 25.91 -14.53 -0.52
CA GLU A 37 26.07 -15.93 -0.92
C GLU A 37 24.83 -16.76 -0.58
N LYS A 38 24.26 -16.55 0.60
CA LYS A 38 23.02 -17.21 1.01
C LYS A 38 21.84 -16.79 0.13
N LEU A 39 21.73 -15.50 -0.20
CA LEU A 39 20.72 -14.96 -1.11
C LEU A 39 20.96 -15.41 -2.57
N ALA A 40 22.20 -15.67 -2.98
CA ALA A 40 22.48 -16.17 -4.32
C ALA A 40 21.80 -17.51 -4.63
N ARG A 41 21.46 -18.30 -3.59
CA ARG A 41 20.66 -19.52 -3.75
C ARG A 41 19.22 -19.25 -4.19
N ALA A 42 18.75 -17.99 -4.11
CA ALA A 42 17.41 -17.63 -4.55
C ALA A 42 17.17 -17.92 -6.03
N THR A 43 18.20 -17.82 -6.88
CA THR A 43 18.09 -18.19 -8.32
C THR A 43 18.11 -19.69 -8.58
N SER A 44 18.16 -20.51 -7.54
CA SER A 44 18.10 -21.98 -7.62
C SER A 44 16.90 -22.56 -6.85
N CYS A 45 16.11 -21.71 -6.21
CA CYS A 45 14.94 -22.11 -5.43
C CYS A 45 13.69 -21.36 -5.92
N PRO A 46 12.53 -22.00 -5.93
CA PRO A 46 11.26 -21.32 -6.25
C PRO A 46 10.93 -20.21 -5.25
N LEU A 47 11.25 -20.41 -3.96
CA LEU A 47 10.96 -19.44 -2.91
C LEU A 47 12.18 -19.18 -2.03
N THR A 48 12.49 -17.90 -1.81
CA THR A 48 13.39 -17.43 -0.76
C THR A 48 12.61 -16.60 0.25
N ALA A 49 12.61 -17.01 1.50
CA ALA A 49 11.98 -16.30 2.61
C ALA A 49 13.05 -15.52 3.40
N VAL A 50 12.91 -14.19 3.46
CA VAL A 50 13.79 -13.30 4.24
C VAL A 50 13.00 -12.77 5.42
N VAL A 51 13.12 -13.39 6.58
CA VAL A 51 12.26 -13.12 7.74
C VAL A 51 13.07 -12.63 8.93
N SER A 52 12.82 -11.38 9.33
CA SER A 52 13.38 -10.82 10.57
C SER A 52 12.57 -9.60 11.02
N PRO A 53 12.67 -9.19 12.28
CA PRO A 53 12.06 -7.94 12.76
C PRO A 53 12.47 -6.72 11.96
N ALA A 54 11.84 -5.58 12.23
CA ALA A 54 12.20 -4.31 11.60
C ALA A 54 13.66 -3.91 11.89
N GLY A 55 14.31 -3.25 10.93
CA GLY A 55 15.63 -2.67 11.13
C GLY A 55 16.83 -3.64 11.04
N PHE A 56 16.63 -4.92 10.73
CA PHE A 56 17.73 -5.88 10.50
C PHE A 56 18.33 -5.79 9.08
N GLY A 57 17.82 -4.92 8.21
CA GLY A 57 18.37 -4.68 6.89
C GLY A 57 17.92 -5.69 5.82
N LYS A 58 16.74 -6.30 5.92
CA LYS A 58 16.15 -7.19 4.90
C LYS A 58 16.22 -6.58 3.50
N THR A 59 15.58 -5.44 3.33
CA THR A 59 15.54 -4.68 2.07
C THR A 59 16.95 -4.39 1.54
N THR A 60 17.84 -3.92 2.43
CA THR A 60 19.23 -3.60 2.07
C THR A 60 19.98 -4.83 1.59
N ALA A 61 19.80 -5.98 2.25
CA ALA A 61 20.44 -7.25 1.86
C ALA A 61 19.93 -7.72 0.50
N VAL A 62 18.61 -7.73 0.28
CA VAL A 62 18.01 -8.13 -0.99
C VAL A 62 18.42 -7.20 -2.12
N VAL A 63 18.36 -5.88 -1.94
CA VAL A 63 18.80 -4.89 -2.94
C VAL A 63 20.29 -5.03 -3.26
N SER A 64 21.13 -5.28 -2.25
CA SER A 64 22.56 -5.48 -2.45
C SER A 64 22.84 -6.75 -3.27
N TRP A 65 22.13 -7.82 -2.97
CA TRP A 65 22.22 -9.07 -3.73
C TRP A 65 21.70 -8.91 -5.17
N LEU A 66 20.53 -8.29 -5.40
CA LEU A 66 19.99 -8.09 -6.74
C LEU A 66 21.00 -7.39 -7.67
N ARG A 67 21.81 -6.48 -7.13
CA ARG A 67 22.86 -5.79 -7.91
C ARG A 67 24.02 -6.68 -8.35
N THR A 68 24.15 -7.85 -7.76
CA THR A 68 25.15 -8.85 -8.19
C THR A 68 24.66 -9.68 -9.37
N LEU A 69 23.35 -9.68 -9.62
CA LEU A 69 22.75 -10.40 -10.74
C LEU A 69 23.02 -9.64 -12.05
N LYS A 70 23.55 -10.37 -13.03
CA LYS A 70 23.79 -9.84 -14.38
C LYS A 70 22.74 -10.43 -15.31
N ASP A 71 22.09 -9.55 -16.07
CA ASP A 71 21.13 -9.93 -17.12
C ASP A 71 19.92 -10.77 -16.64
N VAL A 72 19.60 -10.74 -15.34
CA VAL A 72 18.42 -11.37 -14.76
C VAL A 72 17.37 -10.28 -14.49
N PRO A 73 16.22 -10.29 -15.14
CA PRO A 73 15.14 -9.36 -14.86
C PRO A 73 14.66 -9.47 -13.41
N CYS A 74 14.50 -8.32 -12.75
CA CYS A 74 14.11 -8.24 -11.36
C CYS A 74 12.84 -7.43 -11.20
N ALA A 75 11.74 -8.10 -10.89
CA ALA A 75 10.49 -7.48 -10.48
C ALA A 75 10.55 -7.14 -8.99
N TRP A 76 9.99 -6.00 -8.61
CA TRP A 76 9.89 -5.55 -7.22
C TRP A 76 8.48 -5.11 -6.92
N TYR A 77 7.92 -5.60 -5.83
CA TYR A 77 6.63 -5.15 -5.32
C TYR A 77 6.74 -4.86 -3.82
N LEU A 78 6.67 -3.58 -3.46
CA LEU A 78 6.57 -3.13 -2.08
C LEU A 78 5.11 -3.14 -1.66
N LEU A 79 4.80 -3.97 -0.68
CA LEU A 79 3.45 -4.16 -0.13
C LEU A 79 3.20 -3.21 1.04
N ASP A 80 1.98 -2.76 1.15
CA ASP A 80 1.44 -2.09 2.33
C ASP A 80 0.03 -2.63 2.64
N ALA A 81 -0.56 -2.17 3.73
CA ALA A 81 -1.88 -2.61 4.17
C ALA A 81 -3.00 -2.36 3.13
N GLU A 82 -2.80 -1.40 2.23
CA GLU A 82 -3.76 -1.10 1.17
C GLU A 82 -3.83 -2.19 0.08
N ASP A 83 -2.78 -3.00 -0.03
CA ASP A 83 -2.68 -4.09 -0.99
C ASP A 83 -3.37 -5.38 -0.50
N ALA A 84 -4.08 -5.33 0.64
CA ALA A 84 -4.84 -6.46 1.16
C ALA A 84 -6.09 -6.83 0.33
N ALA A 85 -6.34 -6.15 -0.80
CA ALA A 85 -7.35 -6.54 -1.77
C ALA A 85 -6.73 -7.42 -2.86
N LEU A 86 -7.38 -8.54 -3.16
CA LEU A 86 -6.87 -9.58 -4.06
C LEU A 86 -6.60 -9.04 -5.48
N ASP A 87 -7.53 -8.28 -6.05
CA ASP A 87 -7.42 -7.65 -7.37
C ASP A 87 -6.27 -6.64 -7.43
N ARG A 88 -6.16 -5.78 -6.40
CA ARG A 88 -5.09 -4.79 -6.28
C ARG A 88 -3.72 -5.44 -6.13
N PHE A 89 -3.62 -6.46 -5.27
CA PHE A 89 -2.39 -7.23 -5.08
C PHE A 89 -1.88 -7.80 -6.42
N TRP A 90 -2.76 -8.48 -7.16
CA TRP A 90 -2.38 -9.09 -8.43
C TRP A 90 -2.10 -8.08 -9.53
N LEU A 91 -2.81 -6.95 -9.55
CA LEU A 91 -2.56 -5.87 -10.49
C LEU A 91 -1.15 -5.29 -10.31
N TYR A 92 -0.74 -5.01 -9.08
CA TYR A 92 0.63 -4.55 -8.81
C TYR A 92 1.68 -5.62 -9.11
N LEU A 93 1.40 -6.88 -8.78
CA LEU A 93 2.34 -7.97 -9.06
C LEU A 93 2.56 -8.15 -10.57
N VAL A 94 1.50 -8.18 -11.36
CA VAL A 94 1.60 -8.23 -12.83
C VAL A 94 2.35 -7.01 -13.37
N THR A 95 2.06 -5.82 -12.83
CA THR A 95 2.75 -4.58 -13.22
C THR A 95 4.25 -4.65 -12.89
N ALA A 96 4.62 -5.19 -11.73
CA ALA A 96 6.02 -5.37 -11.34
C ALA A 96 6.75 -6.34 -12.30
N LEU A 97 6.11 -7.45 -12.64
CA LEU A 97 6.65 -8.43 -13.59
C LEU A 97 6.86 -7.84 -14.98
N ARG A 98 5.88 -7.10 -15.49
CA ARG A 98 5.99 -6.40 -16.80
C ARG A 98 7.10 -5.35 -16.80
N ARG A 99 7.25 -4.64 -15.69
CA ARG A 99 8.30 -3.64 -15.56
C ARG A 99 9.70 -4.27 -15.59
N ALA A 100 9.85 -5.49 -15.09
CA ALA A 100 11.10 -6.23 -15.15
C ALA A 100 11.41 -6.69 -16.60
N ASP A 101 10.43 -7.27 -17.27
CA ASP A 101 10.45 -7.59 -18.70
C ASP A 101 9.00 -7.78 -19.20
N GLU A 102 8.58 -6.98 -20.18
CA GLU A 102 7.22 -7.01 -20.73
C GLU A 102 6.81 -8.40 -21.26
N ARG A 103 7.79 -9.22 -21.65
CA ARG A 103 7.56 -10.58 -22.18
C ARG A 103 7.11 -11.58 -21.11
N ILE A 104 7.25 -11.27 -19.82
CA ILE A 104 6.84 -12.19 -18.73
C ILE A 104 5.32 -12.31 -18.64
N CYS A 105 4.57 -11.25 -18.98
CA CYS A 105 3.12 -11.14 -18.77
C CYS A 105 2.39 -10.46 -19.95
N GLN A 106 2.58 -10.92 -21.19
CA GLN A 106 2.04 -10.23 -22.38
C GLN A 106 0.52 -10.20 -22.47
N SER A 107 -0.16 -11.27 -22.02
CA SER A 107 -1.61 -11.44 -22.23
C SER A 107 -2.51 -10.85 -21.14
N PHE A 108 -1.94 -10.05 -20.23
CA PHE A 108 -2.70 -9.47 -19.10
C PHE A 108 -3.20 -8.04 -19.37
N ASP A 109 -3.12 -7.51 -20.60
CA ASP A 109 -3.47 -6.13 -20.92
C ASP A 109 -4.95 -5.79 -20.75
N ASP A 110 -5.86 -6.80 -20.87
CA ASP A 110 -7.31 -6.61 -20.83
C ASP A 110 -8.01 -7.43 -19.74
N VAL A 111 -7.27 -8.04 -18.80
CA VAL A 111 -7.87 -8.91 -17.79
C VAL A 111 -8.28 -8.09 -16.58
N ARG A 112 -9.58 -7.90 -16.38
CA ARG A 112 -10.12 -7.51 -15.07
C ARG A 112 -9.76 -8.61 -14.07
N LEU A 113 -8.95 -8.29 -13.09
CA LEU A 113 -8.59 -9.22 -12.03
C LEU A 113 -9.77 -9.34 -11.06
N PRO A 114 -10.29 -10.55 -10.84
CA PRO A 114 -11.40 -10.76 -9.93
C PRO A 114 -10.98 -10.59 -8.48
N ASP A 115 -11.93 -10.23 -7.65
CA ASP A 115 -11.84 -10.11 -6.20
C ASP A 115 -11.97 -11.45 -5.45
N GLU A 116 -12.29 -12.54 -6.16
CA GLU A 116 -12.40 -13.88 -5.61
C GLU A 116 -11.35 -14.83 -6.22
N PHE A 117 -10.67 -15.61 -5.39
CA PHE A 117 -9.65 -16.55 -5.85
C PHE A 117 -10.17 -17.59 -6.86
N SER A 118 -11.39 -18.08 -6.67
CA SER A 118 -12.00 -19.05 -7.60
C SER A 118 -12.10 -18.54 -9.04
N LYS A 119 -12.36 -17.25 -9.20
CA LYS A 119 -12.44 -16.56 -10.50
C LYS A 119 -11.07 -16.14 -11.02
N LEU A 120 -10.09 -15.91 -10.12
CA LEU A 120 -8.73 -15.52 -10.45
C LEU A 120 -7.90 -16.70 -10.99
N ARG A 121 -8.20 -17.92 -10.60
CA ARG A 121 -7.42 -19.12 -10.92
C ARG A 121 -7.10 -19.29 -12.40
N PRO A 122 -8.03 -19.13 -13.36
CA PRO A 122 -7.69 -19.23 -14.78
C PRO A 122 -6.66 -18.19 -15.25
N ALA A 123 -6.69 -16.98 -14.66
CA ALA A 123 -5.70 -15.95 -14.94
C ALA A 123 -4.31 -16.33 -14.37
N LEU A 124 -4.26 -16.96 -13.19
CA LEU A 124 -3.02 -17.50 -12.63
C LEU A 124 -2.44 -18.63 -13.46
N ASP A 125 -3.29 -19.53 -13.96
CA ASP A 125 -2.85 -20.60 -14.86
C ASP A 125 -2.23 -20.00 -16.15
N ALA A 126 -2.87 -18.99 -16.74
CA ALA A 126 -2.32 -18.28 -17.90
C ALA A 126 -0.99 -17.58 -17.57
N LEU A 127 -0.87 -16.95 -16.40
CA LEU A 127 0.36 -16.31 -15.94
C LEU A 127 1.50 -17.34 -15.81
N ILE A 128 1.23 -18.49 -15.18
CA ILE A 128 2.22 -19.57 -15.01
C ILE A 128 2.68 -20.09 -16.37
N ILE A 129 1.77 -20.26 -17.33
CA ILE A 129 2.10 -20.68 -18.70
C ILE A 129 3.04 -19.64 -19.34
N GLN A 130 2.72 -18.35 -19.26
CA GLN A 130 3.55 -17.29 -19.84
C GLN A 130 4.93 -17.20 -19.18
N MET A 131 5.01 -17.34 -17.85
CA MET A 131 6.29 -17.44 -17.13
C MET A 131 7.11 -18.63 -17.64
N THR A 132 6.45 -19.76 -17.93
CA THR A 132 7.12 -20.95 -18.48
C THR A 132 7.63 -20.71 -19.90
N GLU A 133 6.80 -20.11 -20.76
CA GLU A 133 7.14 -19.78 -22.15
C GLU A 133 8.23 -18.72 -22.27
N TYR A 134 8.32 -17.82 -21.28
CA TYR A 134 9.38 -16.83 -21.20
C TYR A 134 10.77 -17.48 -21.19
N GLY A 135 10.94 -18.62 -20.54
CA GLY A 135 12.09 -19.52 -20.64
C GLY A 135 13.44 -18.99 -20.16
N ARG A 136 13.49 -17.80 -19.55
CA ARG A 136 14.69 -17.20 -18.94
C ARG A 136 14.43 -16.97 -17.46
N ASP A 137 15.50 -17.10 -16.67
CA ASP A 137 15.41 -16.83 -15.22
C ASP A 137 15.01 -15.38 -14.96
N PHE A 138 14.13 -15.18 -13.99
CA PHE A 138 13.77 -13.87 -13.43
C PHE A 138 13.51 -13.98 -11.93
N VAL A 139 13.69 -12.87 -11.25
CA VAL A 139 13.46 -12.77 -9.80
C VAL A 139 12.27 -11.84 -9.57
N CYS A 140 11.35 -12.24 -8.70
CA CYS A 140 10.26 -11.39 -8.22
C CYS A 140 10.37 -11.22 -6.71
N VAL A 141 10.50 -9.98 -6.24
CA VAL A 141 10.58 -9.64 -4.82
C VAL A 141 9.24 -9.11 -4.34
N LEU A 142 8.67 -9.74 -3.32
CA LEU A 142 7.53 -9.28 -2.55
C LEU A 142 8.05 -8.72 -1.22
N GLU A 143 8.15 -7.39 -1.16
CA GLU A 143 8.68 -6.70 0.01
C GLU A 143 7.59 -6.43 1.02
N ASP A 144 7.88 -6.69 2.30
CA ASP A 144 6.98 -6.49 3.45
C ASP A 144 5.64 -7.26 3.34
N PHE A 145 5.69 -8.52 2.93
CA PHE A 145 4.53 -9.40 2.73
C PHE A 145 3.63 -9.54 3.98
N HIS A 146 4.14 -9.24 5.17
CA HIS A 146 3.35 -9.26 6.40
C HIS A 146 2.19 -8.26 6.42
N GLU A 147 2.21 -7.23 5.58
CA GLU A 147 1.15 -6.23 5.47
C GLU A 147 -0.16 -6.80 4.90
N VAL A 148 -0.06 -7.87 4.10
CA VAL A 148 -1.21 -8.53 3.46
C VAL A 148 -1.46 -9.96 3.94
N HIS A 149 -0.73 -10.41 4.96
CA HIS A 149 -0.72 -11.82 5.37
C HIS A 149 -2.00 -12.29 6.08
N GLU A 150 -2.93 -11.40 6.40
CA GLU A 150 -4.23 -11.74 6.99
C GLU A 150 -5.32 -12.02 5.94
N ASP A 151 -5.11 -11.60 4.69
CA ASP A 151 -6.06 -11.88 3.61
C ASP A 151 -5.94 -13.32 3.11
N ALA A 152 -7.03 -14.09 3.27
CA ALA A 152 -7.07 -15.50 2.89
C ALA A 152 -6.97 -15.70 1.38
N GLY A 153 -7.55 -14.81 0.57
CA GLY A 153 -7.54 -14.87 -0.89
C GLY A 153 -6.14 -14.66 -1.44
N ILE A 154 -5.40 -13.68 -0.90
CA ILE A 154 -4.00 -13.44 -1.27
C ILE A 154 -3.15 -14.65 -0.89
N HIS A 155 -3.30 -15.17 0.33
CA HIS A 155 -2.56 -16.35 0.77
C HIS A 155 -2.80 -17.57 -0.13
N GLU A 156 -4.07 -17.86 -0.41
CA GLU A 156 -4.45 -19.00 -1.24
C GLU A 156 -3.92 -18.86 -2.67
N SER A 157 -4.04 -17.65 -3.25
CA SER A 157 -3.59 -17.37 -4.60
C SER A 157 -2.06 -17.41 -4.75
N VAL A 158 -1.33 -16.82 -3.80
CA VAL A 158 0.15 -16.86 -3.78
C VAL A 158 0.63 -18.27 -3.51
N HIS A 159 0.00 -19.01 -2.60
CA HIS A 159 0.33 -20.43 -2.39
C HIS A 159 0.10 -21.26 -3.66
N TYR A 160 -1.00 -21.01 -4.37
CA TYR A 160 -1.27 -21.66 -5.65
C TYR A 160 -0.18 -21.36 -6.67
N LEU A 161 0.21 -20.09 -6.83
CA LEU A 161 1.30 -19.70 -7.70
C LEU A 161 2.61 -20.41 -7.33
N LEU A 162 3.02 -20.33 -6.06
CA LEU A 162 4.29 -20.92 -5.57
C LEU A 162 4.35 -22.44 -5.81
N LYS A 163 3.20 -23.13 -5.72
CA LYS A 163 3.10 -24.57 -5.95
C LYS A 163 3.30 -24.94 -7.42
N HIS A 164 2.99 -24.06 -8.34
CA HIS A 164 2.99 -24.30 -9.79
C HIS A 164 4.04 -23.45 -10.52
N LEU A 165 4.97 -22.82 -9.79
CA LEU A 165 6.02 -22.01 -10.39
C LEU A 165 6.87 -22.83 -11.38
N PRO A 166 7.17 -22.29 -12.56
CA PRO A 166 8.14 -22.88 -13.45
C PRO A 166 9.57 -22.73 -12.89
N PRO A 167 10.53 -23.57 -13.31
CA PRO A 167 11.87 -23.58 -12.74
C PRO A 167 12.68 -22.30 -12.98
N ASN A 168 12.26 -21.45 -13.92
CA ASN A 168 12.88 -20.16 -14.23
C ASN A 168 12.30 -18.97 -13.46
N ALA A 169 11.30 -19.21 -12.60
CA ALA A 169 10.67 -18.16 -11.78
C ALA A 169 11.11 -18.29 -10.31
N HIS A 170 11.70 -17.22 -9.76
CA HIS A 170 12.25 -17.21 -8.43
C HIS A 170 11.63 -16.09 -7.60
N PHE A 171 10.91 -16.45 -6.53
CA PHE A 171 10.26 -15.49 -5.65
C PHE A 171 11.08 -15.28 -4.38
N VAL A 172 11.27 -14.01 -4.02
CA VAL A 172 11.88 -13.59 -2.76
C VAL A 172 10.82 -12.84 -1.96
N VAL A 173 10.49 -13.33 -0.78
CA VAL A 173 9.48 -12.73 0.08
C VAL A 173 10.16 -12.19 1.33
N THR A 174 10.09 -10.88 1.57
CA THR A 174 10.52 -10.32 2.85
C THR A 174 9.33 -10.16 3.79
N SER A 175 9.54 -10.41 5.07
CA SER A 175 8.49 -10.30 6.09
C SER A 175 9.07 -10.00 7.46
N ARG A 176 8.29 -9.34 8.33
CA ARG A 176 8.63 -9.19 9.77
C ARG A 176 8.21 -10.41 10.58
N GLN A 177 7.28 -11.20 10.07
CA GLN A 177 6.71 -12.36 10.72
C GLN A 177 6.91 -13.61 9.86
N ALA A 178 6.87 -14.78 10.48
CA ALA A 178 6.92 -16.04 9.76
C ALA A 178 5.81 -16.11 8.70
N LEU A 179 6.16 -16.60 7.52
CA LEU A 179 5.21 -16.78 6.44
C LEU A 179 4.18 -17.86 6.83
N ARG A 180 2.90 -17.57 6.60
CA ARG A 180 1.80 -18.51 6.89
C ARG A 180 1.56 -19.53 5.77
N PHE A 181 2.39 -19.53 4.72
CA PHE A 181 2.31 -20.55 3.68
C PHE A 181 2.67 -21.92 4.24
N PRO A 182 2.13 -23.01 3.67
CA PRO A 182 2.52 -24.37 4.03
C PRO A 182 3.91 -24.72 3.45
N ILE A 183 4.94 -23.97 3.89
CA ILE A 183 6.34 -24.09 3.41
C ILE A 183 7.07 -25.33 3.89
N ALA A 184 6.49 -26.08 4.84
CA ALA A 184 7.14 -27.29 5.39
C ALA A 184 7.50 -28.31 4.30
N LYS A 185 6.63 -28.49 3.31
CA LYS A 185 6.90 -29.38 2.18
C LYS A 185 8.04 -28.84 1.31
N MET A 186 8.04 -27.55 0.98
CA MET A 186 9.09 -26.91 0.20
C MET A 186 10.45 -27.00 0.89
N ARG A 187 10.46 -26.90 2.24
CA ARG A 187 11.67 -27.06 3.04
C ARG A 187 12.26 -28.48 2.92
N VAL A 188 11.41 -29.52 3.00
CA VAL A 188 11.84 -30.92 2.85
C VAL A 188 12.32 -31.22 1.43
N GLU A 189 11.70 -30.63 0.44
CA GLU A 189 12.05 -30.80 -0.99
C GLU A 189 13.28 -29.95 -1.41
N GLY A 190 13.83 -29.13 -0.53
CA GLY A 190 14.93 -28.22 -0.87
C GLY A 190 14.54 -27.04 -1.78
N ALA A 191 13.25 -26.81 -1.95
CA ALA A 191 12.67 -25.74 -2.77
C ALA A 191 12.52 -24.40 -2.03
N LEU A 192 12.97 -24.32 -0.77
CA LEU A 192 12.91 -23.13 0.07
C LEU A 192 14.33 -22.74 0.51
N ASN A 193 14.68 -21.47 0.27
CA ASN A 193 15.85 -20.83 0.87
C ASN A 193 15.36 -19.89 1.99
N GLU A 194 15.97 -19.98 3.17
CA GLU A 194 15.56 -19.18 4.33
C GLU A 194 16.71 -18.31 4.82
N VAL A 195 16.47 -17.00 4.90
CA VAL A 195 17.38 -16.02 5.49
C VAL A 195 16.69 -15.43 6.71
N GLY A 196 17.19 -15.77 7.89
CA GLY A 196 16.58 -15.37 9.15
C GLY A 196 17.29 -14.22 9.84
N GLU A 197 16.79 -13.87 11.02
CA GLU A 197 17.38 -12.84 11.89
C GLU A 197 18.85 -13.11 12.18
N ALA A 198 19.22 -14.36 12.49
CA ALA A 198 20.59 -14.74 12.79
C ALA A 198 21.56 -14.47 11.62
N ASP A 199 21.11 -14.64 10.38
CA ASP A 199 21.90 -14.33 9.19
C ASP A 199 22.02 -12.82 8.97
N LEU A 200 20.97 -12.05 9.33
CA LEU A 200 20.90 -10.62 9.12
C LEU A 200 21.52 -9.79 10.25
N ARG A 201 21.84 -10.38 11.39
CA ARG A 201 22.62 -9.72 12.43
C ARG A 201 23.99 -9.33 11.89
N LEU A 202 24.42 -8.10 12.13
CA LEU A 202 25.76 -7.67 11.77
C LEU A 202 26.76 -8.35 12.70
N SER A 203 27.89 -8.81 12.15
CA SER A 203 29.05 -9.20 12.95
C SER A 203 29.72 -7.97 13.57
N VAL A 204 30.66 -8.18 14.48
CA VAL A 204 31.45 -7.08 15.07
C VAL A 204 32.22 -6.30 13.99
N ASP A 205 32.79 -7.00 13.02
CA ASP A 205 33.53 -6.38 11.91
C ASP A 205 32.60 -5.60 10.99
N GLU A 206 31.39 -6.15 10.67
CA GLU A 206 30.37 -5.48 9.88
C GLU A 206 29.82 -4.26 10.63
N ALA A 207 29.63 -4.34 11.95
CA ALA A 207 29.23 -3.21 12.78
C ALA A 207 30.30 -2.10 12.77
N GLY A 208 31.57 -2.48 12.93
CA GLY A 208 32.70 -1.56 12.81
C GLY A 208 32.77 -0.87 11.44
N ALA A 209 32.56 -1.64 10.37
CA ALA A 209 32.52 -1.11 9.00
C ALA A 209 31.36 -0.14 8.79
N LEU A 210 30.18 -0.43 9.35
CA LEU A 210 29.01 0.46 9.29
C LEU A 210 29.30 1.78 10.02
N LEU A 211 29.83 1.71 11.23
CA LEU A 211 30.22 2.88 12.03
C LEU A 211 31.27 3.74 11.33
N ALA A 212 32.30 3.10 10.76
CA ALA A 212 33.34 3.77 9.98
C ALA A 212 32.77 4.45 8.72
N GLY A 213 31.86 3.78 8.02
CA GLY A 213 31.14 4.34 6.86
C GLY A 213 30.28 5.56 7.23
N MET A 214 29.84 5.67 8.46
CA MET A 214 29.10 6.83 9.01
C MET A 214 30.03 7.93 9.54
N GLY A 215 31.35 7.78 9.37
CA GLY A 215 32.34 8.77 9.79
C GLY A 215 32.84 8.61 11.23
N MET A 216 32.43 7.53 11.91
CA MET A 216 32.85 7.27 13.29
C MET A 216 34.27 6.66 13.33
N ARG A 217 35.13 7.25 14.12
CA ARG A 217 36.50 6.68 14.35
C ARG A 217 36.49 5.92 15.67
N MET A 218 36.04 4.68 15.65
CA MET A 218 36.00 3.80 16.81
C MET A 218 37.10 2.76 16.78
N GLY A 219 37.63 2.44 17.97
CA GLY A 219 38.50 1.27 18.16
C GLY A 219 37.68 -0.04 18.15
N ILE A 220 38.36 -1.17 18.02
CA ILE A 220 37.74 -2.49 17.97
C ILE A 220 36.94 -2.82 19.24
N GLU A 221 37.42 -2.37 20.42
CA GLU A 221 36.74 -2.54 21.71
C GLU A 221 35.41 -1.80 21.76
N GLN A 222 35.36 -0.59 21.19
CA GLN A 222 34.13 0.21 21.12
C GLN A 222 33.11 -0.38 20.13
N ALA A 223 33.59 -0.83 18.97
CA ALA A 223 32.73 -1.53 18.00
C ALA A 223 32.14 -2.82 18.60
N HIS A 224 32.93 -3.56 19.38
CA HIS A 224 32.46 -4.75 20.10
C HIS A 224 31.41 -4.39 21.14
N ALA A 225 31.63 -3.33 21.94
CA ALA A 225 30.67 -2.88 22.94
C ALA A 225 29.35 -2.42 22.30
N VAL A 226 29.41 -1.70 21.16
CA VAL A 226 28.20 -1.31 20.40
C VAL A 226 27.49 -2.54 19.85
N HIS A 227 28.23 -3.50 19.30
CA HIS A 227 27.67 -4.75 18.81
C HIS A 227 26.98 -5.55 19.91
N GLU A 228 27.60 -5.73 21.08
CA GLU A 228 26.99 -6.42 22.22
C GLU A 228 25.71 -5.71 22.71
N ALA A 229 25.75 -4.39 22.83
CA ALA A 229 24.62 -3.62 23.31
C ALA A 229 23.42 -3.65 22.35
N THR A 230 23.66 -3.72 21.04
CA THR A 230 22.62 -3.75 20.00
C THR A 230 22.29 -5.14 19.53
N GLY A 231 23.04 -6.18 19.95
CA GLY A 231 22.91 -7.55 19.46
C GLY A 231 23.13 -7.67 17.94
N GLY A 232 23.92 -6.79 17.34
CA GLY A 232 24.15 -6.74 15.90
C GLY A 232 22.97 -6.20 15.08
N TRP A 233 22.01 -5.56 15.71
CA TRP A 233 20.86 -4.93 15.05
C TRP A 233 21.29 -3.69 14.27
N ALA A 234 21.19 -3.72 12.94
CA ALA A 234 21.74 -2.69 12.06
C ALA A 234 21.19 -1.28 12.35
N THR A 235 19.88 -1.16 12.62
CA THR A 235 19.27 0.14 12.98
C THR A 235 19.75 0.62 14.34
N GLY A 236 19.90 -0.28 15.32
CA GLY A 236 20.44 0.06 16.63
C GLY A 236 21.87 0.59 16.56
N ILE A 237 22.73 -0.04 15.76
CA ILE A 237 24.11 0.41 15.54
C ILE A 237 24.12 1.80 14.88
N ARG A 238 23.28 2.06 13.89
CA ARG A 238 23.13 3.39 13.28
C ARG A 238 22.66 4.44 14.28
N LEU A 239 21.73 4.09 15.16
CA LEU A 239 21.24 4.97 16.20
C LEU A 239 22.34 5.33 17.20
N VAL A 240 23.13 4.35 17.64
CA VAL A 240 24.30 4.61 18.51
C VAL A 240 25.29 5.54 17.82
N ALA A 241 25.58 5.32 16.51
CA ALA A 241 26.45 6.21 15.77
C ALA A 241 25.99 7.67 15.78
N LEU A 242 24.69 7.89 15.70
CA LEU A 242 24.10 9.24 15.74
C LEU A 242 24.20 9.90 17.09
N LEU A 243 24.06 9.12 18.18
CA LEU A 243 24.18 9.61 19.55
C LEU A 243 25.62 9.93 19.95
N CYS A 244 26.57 9.18 19.43
CA CYS A 244 27.98 9.32 19.78
C CYS A 244 28.67 10.57 19.21
N GLY A 245 28.06 11.29 18.28
CA GLY A 245 28.63 12.53 17.71
C GLY A 245 29.99 12.30 17.04
N ASP A 246 31.08 12.76 17.66
CA ASP A 246 32.44 12.60 17.15
C ASP A 246 33.11 11.25 17.51
N GLY A 247 32.41 10.40 18.28
CA GLY A 247 32.87 9.06 18.65
C GLY A 247 33.91 9.06 19.80
N SER A 248 33.94 10.08 20.64
CA SER A 248 34.77 10.06 21.83
C SER A 248 34.38 8.89 22.75
N ARG A 249 35.33 8.30 23.47
CA ARG A 249 35.11 7.15 24.35
C ARG A 249 34.03 7.39 25.39
N THR A 250 34.00 8.57 25.99
CA THR A 250 33.02 8.96 27.02
C THR A 250 31.59 8.98 26.44
N GLN A 251 31.42 9.50 25.22
CA GLN A 251 30.11 9.55 24.55
C GLN A 251 29.61 8.14 24.15
N VAL A 252 30.52 7.24 23.75
CA VAL A 252 30.16 5.83 23.48
C VAL A 252 29.69 5.14 24.75
N ASP A 253 30.44 5.29 25.86
CA ASP A 253 30.07 4.68 27.14
C ASP A 253 28.74 5.21 27.68
N GLU A 254 28.47 6.51 27.53
CA GLU A 254 27.20 7.14 27.86
C GLU A 254 26.06 6.64 26.96
N ALA A 255 26.26 6.62 25.63
CA ALA A 255 25.27 6.12 24.68
C ALA A 255 24.94 4.64 24.93
N LEU A 256 25.96 3.81 25.26
CA LEU A 256 25.77 2.41 25.60
C LEU A 256 25.11 2.17 26.95
N ALA A 257 25.44 2.97 27.96
CA ALA A 257 24.77 2.90 29.26
C ALA A 257 23.25 3.13 29.11
N CYS A 258 22.90 4.02 28.25
CA CYS A 258 21.52 4.35 27.92
C CYS A 258 20.82 3.30 27.04
N ALA A 259 21.53 2.68 26.10
CA ALA A 259 21.00 1.62 25.23
C ALA A 259 20.57 0.34 26.00
N ARG A 260 21.04 0.17 27.24
CA ARG A 260 20.62 -0.94 28.12
C ARG A 260 19.24 -0.75 28.75
N VAL A 261 18.70 0.47 28.72
CA VAL A 261 17.39 0.81 29.27
C VAL A 261 16.41 0.94 28.11
N SER A 262 15.73 -0.14 27.75
CA SER A 262 14.65 -0.17 26.75
C SER A 262 15.00 0.52 25.42
N ILE A 263 15.65 -0.23 24.53
CA ILE A 263 16.17 0.23 23.22
C ILE A 263 15.15 1.06 22.42
N ASN A 264 13.88 0.78 22.56
CA ASN A 264 12.84 1.47 21.77
C ASN A 264 12.53 2.89 22.25
N ASP A 265 12.37 3.12 23.54
CA ASP A 265 11.94 4.42 24.03
C ASP A 265 13.10 5.41 24.15
N TYR A 266 14.27 4.92 24.59
CA TYR A 266 15.44 5.74 24.82
C TYR A 266 16.10 6.23 23.51
N LEU A 267 16.33 5.33 22.55
CA LEU A 267 16.95 5.69 21.26
C LEU A 267 16.11 6.71 20.49
N PHE A 268 14.80 6.63 20.61
CA PHE A 268 13.91 7.60 19.99
C PHE A 268 13.98 8.98 20.68
N GLU A 269 14.01 9.01 21.99
CA GLU A 269 14.09 10.29 22.72
C GLU A 269 15.43 10.98 22.52
N GLU A 270 16.53 10.25 22.57
CA GLU A 270 17.88 10.79 22.42
C GLU A 270 18.24 11.14 20.96
N VAL A 271 17.80 10.38 19.97
CA VAL A 271 17.95 10.80 18.57
C VAL A 271 17.22 12.10 18.31
N PHE A 272 16.00 12.21 18.84
CA PHE A 272 15.23 13.42 18.68
C PHE A 272 15.83 14.60 19.46
N SER A 273 16.44 14.37 20.61
CA SER A 273 17.07 15.41 21.43
C SER A 273 18.37 15.96 20.83
N VAL A 274 19.14 15.11 20.14
CA VAL A 274 20.41 15.49 19.49
C VAL A 274 20.18 16.31 18.22
N LEU A 275 19.02 16.18 17.58
CA LEU A 275 18.66 17.00 16.43
C LEU A 275 18.46 18.46 16.82
N SER A 276 18.85 19.38 15.94
CA SER A 276 18.55 20.80 16.13
C SER A 276 17.03 21.06 16.20
N ALA A 277 16.62 22.13 16.89
CA ALA A 277 15.20 22.49 16.98
C ALA A 277 14.53 22.61 15.59
N LYS A 278 15.25 23.17 14.59
CA LYS A 278 14.78 23.26 13.19
C LYS A 278 14.48 21.86 12.61
N ARG A 279 15.36 20.88 12.83
CA ARG A 279 15.19 19.50 12.34
C ARG A 279 14.07 18.75 13.05
N ARG A 280 13.97 18.88 14.35
CA ARG A 280 12.86 18.30 15.13
C ARG A 280 11.51 18.82 14.66
N ARG A 281 11.42 20.14 14.50
CA ARG A 281 10.20 20.80 14.02
C ARG A 281 9.84 20.32 12.60
N PHE A 282 10.83 20.18 11.72
CA PHE A 282 10.64 19.67 10.36
C PHE A 282 10.05 18.25 10.38
N LEU A 283 10.68 17.33 11.13
CA LEU A 283 10.20 15.94 11.24
C LEU A 283 8.78 15.88 11.81
N ALA A 284 8.51 16.63 12.89
CA ALA A 284 7.19 16.65 13.49
C ALA A 284 6.13 17.22 12.54
N ALA A 285 6.41 18.34 11.87
CA ALA A 285 5.46 18.96 10.94
C ALA A 285 5.16 18.06 9.73
N THR A 286 6.19 17.45 9.14
CA THR A 286 6.01 16.60 7.94
C THR A 286 5.49 15.20 8.26
N SER A 287 5.48 14.77 9.53
CA SER A 287 4.88 13.50 9.95
C SER A 287 3.35 13.47 9.86
N VAL A 288 2.72 14.61 9.60
CA VAL A 288 1.28 14.70 9.36
C VAL A 288 0.85 13.89 8.13
N VAL A 289 1.80 13.61 7.23
CA VAL A 289 1.58 12.79 6.02
C VAL A 289 2.40 11.52 6.07
N GLY A 290 1.91 10.43 5.44
CA GLY A 290 2.65 9.17 5.34
C GLY A 290 3.83 9.25 4.37
N SER A 291 3.71 10.07 3.33
CA SER A 291 4.76 10.34 2.35
C SER A 291 4.71 11.80 1.89
N PHE A 292 5.84 12.34 1.49
CA PHE A 292 5.95 13.75 1.11
C PHE A 292 6.96 13.98 -0.02
N CYS A 293 6.75 15.06 -0.76
CA CYS A 293 7.70 15.63 -1.72
C CYS A 293 8.03 17.06 -1.31
N LEU A 294 9.02 17.66 -1.95
CA LEU A 294 9.43 19.04 -1.60
C LEU A 294 8.27 20.05 -1.70
N PRO A 295 7.46 20.11 -2.78
CA PRO A 295 6.33 21.03 -2.84
C PRO A 295 5.29 20.84 -1.71
N LEU A 296 4.97 19.61 -1.34
CA LEU A 296 4.09 19.34 -0.21
C LEU A 296 4.71 19.78 1.11
N THR A 297 6.02 19.55 1.27
CA THR A 297 6.78 19.99 2.45
C THR A 297 6.78 21.51 2.60
N GLU A 298 6.98 22.27 1.51
CA GLU A 298 6.86 23.73 1.49
C GLU A 298 5.47 24.17 1.98
N ARG A 299 4.41 23.53 1.49
CA ARG A 299 3.04 23.83 1.87
C ARG A 299 2.75 23.57 3.36
N ILE A 300 3.28 22.46 3.91
CA ILE A 300 3.09 22.06 5.31
C ILE A 300 3.92 22.94 6.24
N THR A 301 5.19 23.16 5.91
CA THR A 301 6.16 23.76 6.86
C THR A 301 6.33 25.26 6.70
N GLY A 302 5.97 25.82 5.56
CA GLY A 302 6.26 27.20 5.18
C GLY A 302 7.75 27.49 4.91
N LEU A 303 8.59 26.45 4.83
CA LEU A 303 10.01 26.59 4.44
C LEU A 303 10.14 26.81 2.93
N SER A 304 11.22 27.45 2.52
CA SER A 304 11.57 27.49 1.09
C SER A 304 11.99 26.11 0.59
N ARG A 305 11.95 25.94 -0.74
CA ARG A 305 12.34 24.68 -1.39
C ARG A 305 13.79 24.30 -1.05
N GLU A 306 14.71 25.27 -1.04
CA GLU A 306 16.10 25.05 -0.70
C GLU A 306 16.24 24.59 0.76
N GLU A 307 15.54 25.23 1.68
CA GLU A 307 15.55 24.87 3.10
C GLU A 307 14.95 23.49 3.34
N ALA A 308 13.83 23.16 2.68
CA ALA A 308 13.21 21.84 2.76
C ALA A 308 14.15 20.75 2.22
N ALA A 309 14.78 21.01 1.06
CA ALA A 309 15.74 20.10 0.44
C ALA A 309 16.95 19.85 1.35
N GLU A 310 17.49 20.90 1.99
CA GLU A 310 18.60 20.76 2.97
C GLU A 310 18.23 19.81 4.13
N GLN A 311 17.01 19.95 4.66
CA GLN A 311 16.55 19.05 5.74
C GLN A 311 16.43 17.61 5.24
N VAL A 312 15.75 17.40 4.12
CA VAL A 312 15.55 16.06 3.53
C VAL A 312 16.89 15.40 3.19
N ASP A 313 17.78 16.13 2.53
CA ASP A 313 19.12 15.67 2.19
C ASP A 313 19.92 15.23 3.42
N TYR A 314 19.81 16.00 4.52
CA TYR A 314 20.46 15.62 5.77
C TYR A 314 19.96 14.26 6.29
N PHE A 315 18.64 14.04 6.32
CA PHE A 315 18.07 12.78 6.82
C PHE A 315 18.40 11.61 5.90
N VAL A 316 18.30 11.81 4.60
CA VAL A 316 18.61 10.75 3.61
C VAL A 316 20.09 10.37 3.66
N ARG A 317 21.01 11.35 3.66
CA ARG A 317 22.47 11.10 3.69
C ARG A 317 22.92 10.40 4.97
N ASN A 318 22.30 10.74 6.10
CA ASN A 318 22.64 10.11 7.39
C ASN A 318 21.86 8.81 7.64
N GLY A 319 21.02 8.36 6.69
CA GLY A 319 20.23 7.13 6.83
C GLY A 319 19.21 7.20 7.96
N LEU A 320 18.70 8.42 8.26
CA LEU A 320 17.85 8.72 9.40
C LEU A 320 16.39 8.51 9.08
N PHE A 321 15.95 7.26 8.90
CA PHE A 321 14.54 6.90 8.83
C PHE A 321 13.72 7.61 7.75
N VAL A 322 14.36 8.38 6.86
CA VAL A 322 13.76 9.00 5.68
C VAL A 322 14.32 8.29 4.45
N GLU A 323 13.44 7.70 3.67
CA GLU A 323 13.80 6.98 2.46
C GLU A 323 13.21 7.70 1.25
N ARG A 324 14.04 7.91 0.23
CA ARG A 324 13.54 8.27 -1.08
C ARG A 324 13.02 7.00 -1.75
N PHE A 325 11.77 6.98 -2.14
CA PHE A 325 11.16 5.78 -2.67
C PHE A 325 10.65 5.93 -4.11
N GLU A 326 10.34 7.15 -4.57
CA GLU A 326 9.76 7.38 -5.88
C GLU A 326 10.22 8.70 -6.51
N ARG A 327 10.11 8.78 -7.85
CA ARG A 327 10.12 10.04 -8.58
C ARG A 327 8.88 10.12 -9.45
N LYS A 328 7.99 11.05 -9.12
CA LYS A 328 6.70 11.23 -9.79
C LYS A 328 6.54 12.71 -10.17
N GLU A 329 6.10 12.97 -11.41
CA GLU A 329 5.90 14.32 -11.95
C GLU A 329 7.14 15.23 -11.85
N GLY A 330 8.33 14.61 -11.88
CA GLY A 330 9.61 15.34 -11.77
C GLY A 330 10.07 15.55 -10.32
N GLU A 331 9.27 15.24 -9.32
CA GLU A 331 9.57 15.37 -7.91
C GLU A 331 10.00 14.04 -7.28
N ASP A 332 10.99 14.10 -6.39
CA ASP A 332 11.37 12.96 -5.55
C ASP A 332 10.42 12.87 -4.35
N TRP A 333 9.88 11.66 -4.11
CA TRP A 333 9.02 11.39 -2.97
C TRP A 333 9.78 10.66 -1.88
N TYR A 334 9.46 11.00 -0.64
CA TYR A 334 10.10 10.52 0.57
C TYR A 334 9.06 9.95 1.53
N ARG A 335 9.45 8.96 2.32
CA ARG A 335 8.62 8.42 3.39
C ARG A 335 9.43 8.19 4.65
N TYR A 336 8.76 8.20 5.78
CA TYR A 336 9.34 7.78 7.04
C TYR A 336 9.30 6.26 7.20
N HIS A 337 10.32 5.71 7.86
CA HIS A 337 10.23 4.34 8.34
C HIS A 337 9.06 4.24 9.34
N PRO A 338 8.21 3.18 9.30
CA PRO A 338 7.01 3.08 10.13
C PRO A 338 7.24 3.35 11.62
N LEU A 339 8.31 2.79 12.21
CA LEU A 339 8.64 3.00 13.62
C LEU A 339 8.88 4.48 13.97
N LEU A 340 9.46 5.25 13.06
CA LEU A 340 9.64 6.69 13.28
C LEU A 340 8.33 7.45 13.05
N SER A 341 7.54 7.07 12.07
CA SER A 341 6.27 7.73 11.76
C SER A 341 5.35 7.80 12.97
N ASP A 342 5.17 6.69 13.68
CA ASP A 342 4.30 6.62 14.86
C ASP A 342 4.80 7.50 16.00
N LEU A 343 6.11 7.52 16.24
CA LEU A 343 6.72 8.39 17.25
C LEU A 343 6.53 9.86 16.89
N LEU A 344 6.80 10.22 15.61
CA LEU A 344 6.69 11.61 15.17
C LEU A 344 5.25 12.14 15.27
N ARG A 345 4.26 11.30 14.96
CA ARG A 345 2.84 11.64 15.13
C ARG A 345 2.50 11.93 16.59
N GLN A 346 2.95 11.07 17.51
CA GLN A 346 2.76 11.31 18.96
C GLN A 346 3.46 12.59 19.43
N ARG A 347 4.61 12.93 18.85
CA ARG A 347 5.33 14.17 19.16
C ARG A 347 4.63 15.40 18.58
N LEU A 348 4.10 15.30 17.37
CA LEU A 348 3.31 16.36 16.77
C LEU A 348 2.09 16.72 17.64
N ASP A 349 1.38 15.71 18.15
CA ASP A 349 0.20 15.89 18.99
C ASP A 349 0.53 16.51 20.37
N ARG A 350 1.80 16.44 20.81
CA ARG A 350 2.30 17.02 22.08
C ARG A 350 3.08 18.32 21.89
N ALA A 351 3.26 18.77 20.65
CA ALA A 351 4.04 19.96 20.36
C ALA A 351 3.20 21.23 20.58
N ASP A 352 3.55 22.04 21.55
CA ASP A 352 2.85 23.30 21.85
C ASP A 352 3.05 24.37 20.74
N ASP A 353 4.08 24.22 19.91
CA ASP A 353 4.48 25.20 18.88
C ASP A 353 4.03 24.82 17.46
N LEU A 354 3.31 23.70 17.31
CA LEU A 354 2.78 23.21 16.04
C LEU A 354 1.26 22.97 16.14
N ASP A 355 0.53 23.55 15.23
CA ASP A 355 -0.91 23.26 15.08
C ASP A 355 -1.09 22.06 14.13
N ALA A 356 -1.19 20.88 14.71
CA ALA A 356 -1.37 19.62 13.96
C ALA A 356 -2.62 19.63 13.08
N ALA A 357 -3.70 20.31 13.49
CA ALA A 357 -4.92 20.43 12.69
C ALA A 357 -4.70 21.34 11.47
N ALA A 358 -4.04 22.48 11.65
CA ALA A 358 -3.71 23.38 10.55
C ALA A 358 -2.74 22.73 9.55
N LEU A 359 -1.72 21.99 10.04
CA LEU A 359 -0.78 21.25 9.18
C LEU A 359 -1.51 20.16 8.38
N GLY A 360 -2.40 19.40 9.03
CA GLY A 360 -3.23 18.39 8.35
C GLY A 360 -4.14 18.99 7.28
N ALA A 361 -4.82 20.10 7.59
CA ALA A 361 -5.67 20.80 6.63
C ALA A 361 -4.87 21.32 5.41
N ALA A 362 -3.68 21.87 5.65
CA ALA A 362 -2.79 22.33 4.57
C ALA A 362 -2.30 21.18 3.69
N ALA A 363 -1.97 20.03 4.31
CA ALA A 363 -1.58 18.82 3.60
C ALA A 363 -2.73 18.26 2.76
N CYS A 364 -3.92 18.10 3.35
CA CYS A 364 -5.12 17.63 2.63
C CYS A 364 -5.44 18.50 1.42
N ALA A 365 -5.45 19.84 1.60
CA ALA A 365 -5.74 20.76 0.51
C ALA A 365 -4.76 20.58 -0.67
N TRP A 366 -3.45 20.50 -0.38
CA TRP A 366 -2.44 20.30 -1.41
C TRP A 366 -2.60 18.95 -2.11
N LEU A 367 -2.82 17.87 -1.33
CA LEU A 367 -2.99 16.52 -1.85
C LEU A 367 -4.21 16.41 -2.77
N GLU A 368 -5.33 17.06 -2.41
CA GLU A 368 -6.53 17.10 -3.25
C GLU A 368 -6.32 17.92 -4.52
N GLU A 369 -5.67 19.09 -4.43
CA GLU A 369 -5.32 19.93 -5.59
C GLU A 369 -4.48 19.18 -6.63
N HIS A 370 -3.66 18.20 -6.17
CA HIS A 370 -2.79 17.41 -7.04
C HIS A 370 -3.32 15.97 -7.30
N GLY A 371 -4.56 15.68 -6.91
CA GLY A 371 -5.21 14.39 -7.21
C GLY A 371 -4.77 13.21 -6.34
N TYR A 372 -4.06 13.45 -5.23
CA TYR A 372 -3.62 12.40 -4.28
C TYR A 372 -4.70 12.14 -3.22
N PHE A 373 -5.91 11.80 -3.66
CA PHE A 373 -7.09 11.66 -2.80
C PHE A 373 -6.94 10.60 -1.72
N ASP A 374 -6.26 9.50 -2.02
CA ASP A 374 -5.99 8.43 -1.04
C ASP A 374 -5.22 8.98 0.17
N SER A 375 -4.12 9.65 -0.09
CA SER A 375 -3.31 10.26 0.97
C SER A 375 -4.06 11.40 1.70
N ALA A 376 -4.91 12.14 0.99
CA ALA A 376 -5.75 13.17 1.62
C ALA A 376 -6.74 12.57 2.61
N VAL A 377 -7.39 11.45 2.24
CA VAL A 377 -8.31 10.71 3.13
C VAL A 377 -7.59 10.19 4.36
N GLU A 378 -6.40 9.60 4.20
CA GLU A 378 -5.60 9.10 5.32
C GLU A 378 -5.23 10.22 6.30
N VAL A 379 -4.72 11.34 5.78
CA VAL A 379 -4.37 12.50 6.61
C VAL A 379 -5.58 13.05 7.37
N ALA A 380 -6.72 13.17 6.71
CA ALA A 380 -7.95 13.65 7.34
C ALA A 380 -8.44 12.67 8.42
N ALA A 381 -8.42 11.37 8.13
CA ALA A 381 -8.83 10.33 9.07
C ALA A 381 -7.92 10.25 10.30
N ASP A 382 -6.62 10.30 10.12
CA ASP A 382 -5.63 10.31 11.22
C ASP A 382 -5.82 11.49 12.17
N ARG A 383 -6.38 12.59 11.69
CA ARG A 383 -6.70 13.79 12.48
C ARG A 383 -8.14 13.81 13.02
N GLY A 384 -8.94 12.76 12.72
CA GLY A 384 -10.35 12.69 13.12
C GLY A 384 -11.24 13.69 12.37
N ASP A 385 -10.76 14.27 11.25
CA ASP A 385 -11.55 15.15 10.39
C ASP A 385 -12.45 14.32 9.44
N TYR A 386 -13.39 13.63 10.05
CA TYR A 386 -14.36 12.80 9.33
C TYR A 386 -15.25 13.61 8.37
N ALA A 387 -15.43 14.90 8.64
CA ALA A 387 -16.16 15.79 7.73
C ALA A 387 -15.41 15.92 6.40
N ARG A 388 -14.09 16.06 6.43
CA ARG A 388 -13.26 16.12 5.22
C ARG A 388 -13.24 14.79 4.48
N VAL A 389 -13.09 13.67 5.19
CA VAL A 389 -13.17 12.33 4.59
C VAL A 389 -14.50 12.16 3.83
N ARG A 390 -15.62 12.49 4.46
CA ARG A 390 -16.93 12.46 3.79
C ARG A 390 -16.94 13.33 2.54
N GLN A 391 -16.43 14.56 2.64
CA GLN A 391 -16.42 15.49 1.51
C GLN A 391 -15.63 14.93 0.33
N ILE A 392 -14.43 14.39 0.57
CA ILE A 392 -13.61 13.77 -0.48
C ILE A 392 -14.35 12.60 -1.15
N ILE A 393 -15.01 11.74 -0.38
CA ILE A 393 -15.83 10.64 -0.93
C ILE A 393 -16.95 11.21 -1.81
N MET A 394 -17.66 12.22 -1.29
CA MET A 394 -18.80 12.84 -1.95
C MET A 394 -18.44 13.54 -3.26
N ASP A 395 -17.27 14.16 -3.33
CA ASP A 395 -16.80 14.85 -4.52
C ASP A 395 -16.29 13.88 -5.60
N ASN A 396 -15.87 12.67 -5.18
CA ASN A 396 -15.21 11.73 -6.08
C ASN A 396 -16.01 10.44 -6.38
N TRP A 397 -17.10 10.14 -5.67
CA TRP A 397 -17.80 8.86 -5.81
C TRP A 397 -18.26 8.55 -7.23
N LYS A 398 -18.82 9.55 -7.96
CA LYS A 398 -19.27 9.35 -9.34
C LYS A 398 -18.12 8.90 -10.25
N ARG A 399 -16.97 9.56 -10.16
CA ARG A 399 -15.78 9.21 -10.92
C ARG A 399 -15.30 7.79 -10.57
N LEU A 400 -15.29 7.44 -9.29
CA LEU A 400 -14.89 6.11 -8.82
C LEU A 400 -15.86 5.01 -9.28
N TYR A 401 -17.16 5.30 -9.31
CA TYR A 401 -18.16 4.39 -9.86
C TYR A 401 -17.99 4.18 -11.36
N MET A 402 -17.76 5.25 -12.12
CA MET A 402 -17.54 5.17 -13.57
C MET A 402 -16.26 4.40 -13.93
N SER A 403 -15.24 4.44 -13.08
CA SER A 403 -13.98 3.69 -13.25
C SER A 403 -14.00 2.29 -12.62
N ASP A 404 -15.16 1.80 -12.16
CA ASP A 404 -15.31 0.51 -11.47
C ASP A 404 -14.46 0.36 -10.19
N SER A 405 -14.07 1.50 -9.61
CA SER A 405 -13.21 1.56 -8.42
C SER A 405 -14.01 1.51 -7.11
N HIS A 406 -14.96 0.57 -7.00
CA HIS A 406 -15.83 0.41 -5.83
C HIS A 406 -15.03 0.11 -4.55
N TYR A 407 -13.92 -0.60 -4.69
CA TYR A 407 -13.03 -0.91 -3.58
C TYR A 407 -12.42 0.34 -2.96
N THR A 408 -12.02 1.32 -3.77
CA THR A 408 -11.49 2.60 -3.27
C THR A 408 -12.51 3.33 -2.40
N VAL A 409 -13.79 3.32 -2.80
CA VAL A 409 -14.88 3.92 -2.00
C VAL A 409 -15.03 3.22 -0.66
N LEU A 410 -14.99 1.88 -0.63
CA LEU A 410 -15.04 1.10 0.61
C LEU A 410 -13.84 1.37 1.52
N ARG A 411 -12.65 1.43 0.94
CA ARG A 411 -11.42 1.74 1.68
C ARG A 411 -11.50 3.12 2.33
N TRP A 412 -11.90 4.14 1.60
CA TRP A 412 -12.08 5.48 2.16
C TRP A 412 -13.15 5.50 3.25
N ALA A 413 -14.25 4.80 3.04
CA ALA A 413 -15.31 4.69 4.03
C ALA A 413 -14.90 3.91 5.28
N SER A 414 -13.92 2.99 5.19
CA SER A 414 -13.41 2.25 6.36
C SER A 414 -12.73 3.13 7.41
N PHE A 415 -12.31 4.33 7.02
CA PHE A 415 -11.79 5.34 7.95
C PHE A 415 -12.89 6.08 8.74
N LEU A 416 -14.17 5.92 8.33
CA LEU A 416 -15.28 6.59 9.00
C LEU A 416 -15.93 5.67 10.04
N PRO A 417 -16.22 6.18 11.24
CA PRO A 417 -17.11 5.48 12.17
C PRO A 417 -18.50 5.24 11.54
N ASP A 418 -19.13 4.12 11.87
CA ASP A 418 -20.50 3.81 11.36
C ASP A 418 -21.51 4.94 11.63
N ALA A 419 -21.38 5.64 12.76
CA ALA A 419 -22.21 6.79 13.08
C ALA A 419 -22.10 7.93 12.07
N GLU A 420 -20.91 8.18 11.54
CA GLU A 420 -20.64 9.21 10.52
C GLU A 420 -21.22 8.80 9.16
N ILE A 421 -21.14 7.51 8.82
CA ILE A 421 -21.74 6.96 7.60
C ILE A 421 -23.27 7.09 7.68
N LEU A 422 -23.85 6.61 8.78
CA LEU A 422 -25.30 6.62 9.00
C LEU A 422 -25.87 8.05 9.11
N ALA A 423 -25.08 9.04 9.51
CA ALA A 423 -25.49 10.43 9.55
C ALA A 423 -25.71 11.05 8.16
N SER A 424 -25.13 10.47 7.10
CA SER A 424 -25.20 10.98 5.72
C SER A 424 -26.02 10.04 4.83
N PRO A 425 -27.28 10.39 4.47
CA PRO A 425 -28.08 9.57 3.57
C PRO A 425 -27.41 9.30 2.21
N LEU A 426 -26.73 10.31 1.65
CA LEU A 426 -26.01 10.14 0.38
C LEU A 426 -24.84 9.16 0.53
N LEU A 427 -24.08 9.22 1.62
CA LEU A 427 -22.98 8.29 1.85
C LEU A 427 -23.49 6.86 2.04
N CYS A 428 -24.62 6.68 2.74
CA CYS A 428 -25.29 5.39 2.85
C CYS A 428 -25.67 4.83 1.47
N ALA A 429 -26.25 5.68 0.59
CA ALA A 429 -26.62 5.28 -0.75
C ALA A 429 -25.38 4.93 -1.61
N VAL A 430 -24.33 5.72 -1.53
CA VAL A 430 -23.07 5.49 -2.25
C VAL A 430 -22.36 4.21 -1.79
N LEU A 431 -22.39 3.87 -0.51
CA LEU A 431 -21.71 2.68 0.01
C LEU A 431 -22.48 1.37 -0.18
N ALA A 432 -23.78 1.43 -0.49
CA ALA A 432 -24.59 0.23 -0.59
C ALA A 432 -24.11 -0.75 -1.67
N MET A 433 -23.77 -0.27 -2.87
CA MET A 433 -23.26 -1.13 -3.95
C MET A 433 -21.91 -1.79 -3.60
N PRO A 434 -20.88 -1.04 -3.17
CA PRO A 434 -19.63 -1.61 -2.75
C PRO A 434 -19.77 -2.71 -1.69
N PHE A 435 -20.64 -2.52 -0.66
CA PHE A 435 -20.93 -3.56 0.33
C PHE A 435 -21.65 -4.76 -0.27
N ALA A 436 -22.59 -4.54 -1.19
CA ALA A 436 -23.29 -5.63 -1.86
C ALA A 436 -22.33 -6.47 -2.73
N LEU A 437 -21.38 -5.82 -3.42
CA LEU A 437 -20.33 -6.49 -4.20
C LEU A 437 -19.38 -7.32 -3.32
N LYS A 438 -19.11 -6.85 -2.09
CA LYS A 438 -18.32 -7.59 -1.10
C LYS A 438 -19.08 -8.78 -0.48
N GLY A 439 -20.37 -8.95 -0.81
CA GLY A 439 -21.23 -10.00 -0.23
C GLY A 439 -21.97 -9.56 1.03
N GLU A 440 -21.77 -8.35 1.55
CA GLU A 440 -22.40 -7.80 2.74
C GLU A 440 -23.79 -7.21 2.42
N SER A 441 -24.66 -7.98 1.74
CA SER A 441 -25.96 -7.51 1.25
C SER A 441 -26.92 -7.04 2.34
N GLU A 442 -26.83 -7.57 3.56
CA GLU A 442 -27.66 -7.15 4.70
C GLU A 442 -27.26 -5.74 5.14
N ARG A 443 -25.96 -5.46 5.24
CA ARG A 443 -25.42 -4.14 5.58
C ARG A 443 -25.77 -3.11 4.50
N ALA A 444 -25.63 -3.50 3.23
CA ALA A 444 -26.03 -2.65 2.10
C ALA A 444 -27.53 -2.27 2.16
N ASN A 445 -28.39 -3.22 2.47
CA ASN A 445 -29.83 -2.95 2.64
C ASN A 445 -30.09 -2.03 3.84
N ALA A 446 -29.44 -2.28 5.00
CA ALA A 446 -29.60 -1.43 6.17
C ALA A 446 -29.21 0.02 5.91
N TYR A 447 -28.15 0.26 5.14
CA TYR A 447 -27.75 1.60 4.72
C TYR A 447 -28.79 2.26 3.80
N LEU A 448 -29.33 1.53 2.82
CA LEU A 448 -30.36 2.06 1.93
C LEU A 448 -31.67 2.40 2.68
N GLU A 449 -32.09 1.52 3.61
CA GLU A 449 -33.26 1.81 4.44
C GLU A 449 -33.02 3.02 5.35
N SER A 450 -31.82 3.15 5.93
CA SER A 450 -31.45 4.31 6.73
C SER A 450 -31.42 5.60 5.89
N ALA A 451 -30.92 5.53 4.65
CA ALA A 451 -30.94 6.65 3.73
C ALA A 451 -32.39 7.09 3.42
N ILE A 452 -33.20 6.14 2.97
CA ILE A 452 -34.60 6.42 2.56
C ILE A 452 -35.42 6.98 3.73
N ALA A 453 -35.25 6.46 4.94
CA ALA A 453 -35.98 6.92 6.13
C ALA A 453 -35.68 8.36 6.55
N ARG A 454 -34.60 8.95 6.02
CA ARG A 454 -34.12 10.30 6.36
C ARG A 454 -34.24 11.29 5.20
N LEU A 455 -34.79 10.86 4.06
CA LEU A 455 -35.00 11.75 2.92
C LEU A 455 -36.05 12.80 3.22
N HIS A 456 -35.81 14.00 2.72
CA HIS A 456 -36.79 15.09 2.67
C HIS A 456 -37.52 15.09 1.33
N ASP A 457 -38.67 15.77 1.27
CA ASP A 457 -39.59 15.75 0.12
C ASP A 457 -38.96 16.30 -1.19
N ASP A 458 -37.85 17.00 -1.13
CA ASP A 458 -37.15 17.63 -2.24
C ASP A 458 -35.85 16.88 -2.68
N GLU A 459 -35.59 15.71 -2.10
CA GLU A 459 -34.35 14.93 -2.38
C GLU A 459 -34.57 13.83 -3.43
N ASP A 460 -35.23 14.16 -4.53
CA ASP A 460 -35.56 13.24 -5.63
C ASP A 460 -34.34 12.47 -6.19
N PHE A 461 -33.22 13.16 -6.36
CA PHE A 461 -31.97 12.52 -6.86
C PHE A 461 -31.43 11.44 -5.91
N LEU A 462 -31.43 11.72 -4.61
CA LEU A 462 -30.94 10.77 -3.63
C LEU A 462 -31.87 9.57 -3.50
N PHE A 463 -33.19 9.79 -3.57
CA PHE A 463 -34.15 8.71 -3.64
C PHE A 463 -33.94 7.85 -4.89
N ALA A 464 -33.74 8.49 -6.06
CA ALA A 464 -33.44 7.79 -7.29
C ALA A 464 -32.12 6.96 -7.17
N LEU A 465 -31.09 7.51 -6.55
CA LEU A 465 -29.84 6.79 -6.32
C LEU A 465 -30.04 5.54 -5.44
N CYS A 466 -30.84 5.64 -4.38
CA CYS A 466 -31.21 4.48 -3.56
C CYS A 466 -31.93 3.40 -4.38
N LEU A 467 -32.84 3.81 -5.29
CA LEU A 467 -33.54 2.88 -6.18
C LEU A 467 -32.59 2.22 -7.19
N VAL A 468 -31.63 2.97 -7.73
CA VAL A 468 -30.56 2.44 -8.59
C VAL A 468 -29.80 1.33 -7.87
N GLN A 469 -29.38 1.57 -6.63
CA GLN A 469 -28.67 0.57 -5.83
C GLN A 469 -29.54 -0.67 -5.55
N LYS A 470 -30.81 -0.47 -5.21
CA LYS A 470 -31.77 -1.58 -5.02
C LYS A 470 -31.99 -2.38 -6.30
N ALA A 471 -31.98 -1.75 -7.47
CA ALA A 471 -32.06 -2.45 -8.75
C ALA A 471 -30.86 -3.36 -8.98
N PHE A 472 -29.64 -2.87 -8.73
CA PHE A 472 -28.43 -3.68 -8.83
C PHE A 472 -28.39 -4.82 -7.81
N MET A 473 -28.79 -4.58 -6.56
CA MET A 473 -28.85 -5.64 -5.55
C MET A 473 -29.87 -6.73 -5.89
N ALA A 474 -30.97 -6.37 -6.55
CA ALA A 474 -31.95 -7.32 -7.06
C ALA A 474 -31.36 -8.19 -8.19
N SER A 475 -30.49 -7.61 -9.05
CA SER A 475 -29.81 -8.36 -10.12
C SER A 475 -28.89 -9.46 -9.57
N PHE A 476 -28.17 -9.22 -8.47
CA PHE A 476 -27.31 -10.23 -7.83
C PHE A 476 -28.10 -11.41 -7.25
N ARG A 477 -29.39 -11.22 -6.98
CA ARG A 477 -30.30 -12.27 -6.51
C ARG A 477 -31.12 -12.90 -7.64
N ASN A 478 -30.87 -12.52 -8.89
CA ASN A 478 -31.67 -12.90 -10.07
C ASN A 478 -33.18 -12.55 -9.92
N ASP A 479 -33.49 -11.52 -9.13
CA ASP A 479 -34.86 -11.04 -8.95
C ASP A 479 -35.18 -9.98 -10.03
N TRP A 480 -35.41 -10.47 -11.25
CA TRP A 480 -35.66 -9.63 -12.42
C TRP A 480 -36.90 -8.73 -12.28
N ALA A 481 -37.90 -9.20 -11.52
CA ALA A 481 -39.14 -8.43 -11.30
C ALA A 481 -38.87 -7.18 -10.48
N ARG A 482 -38.18 -7.32 -9.33
CA ARG A 482 -37.78 -6.20 -8.48
C ARG A 482 -36.77 -5.31 -9.15
N MET A 483 -35.79 -5.89 -9.86
CA MET A 483 -34.80 -5.15 -10.62
C MET A 483 -35.47 -4.17 -11.59
N ARG A 484 -36.45 -4.64 -12.39
CA ARG A 484 -37.22 -3.81 -13.32
C ARG A 484 -38.04 -2.77 -12.58
N GLN A 485 -38.73 -3.17 -11.52
CA GLN A 485 -39.54 -2.26 -10.71
C GLN A 485 -38.75 -1.06 -10.21
N PHE A 486 -37.58 -1.32 -9.61
CA PHE A 486 -36.70 -0.27 -9.09
C PHE A 486 -36.11 0.58 -10.20
N ALA A 487 -35.68 0.00 -11.32
CA ALA A 487 -35.12 0.72 -12.46
C ALA A 487 -36.18 1.70 -13.06
N THR A 488 -37.39 1.22 -13.30
CA THR A 488 -38.50 2.06 -13.81
C THR A 488 -38.87 3.19 -12.83
N GLN A 489 -38.82 2.93 -11.52
CA GLN A 489 -39.03 3.96 -10.51
C GLN A 489 -37.88 4.98 -10.49
N ALA A 490 -36.62 4.52 -10.51
CA ALA A 490 -35.46 5.40 -10.50
C ALA A 490 -35.49 6.39 -11.69
N LEU A 491 -35.84 5.92 -12.88
CA LEU A 491 -35.93 6.75 -14.08
C LEU A 491 -36.92 7.93 -13.98
N LYS A 492 -37.93 7.87 -13.07
CA LYS A 492 -38.86 8.94 -12.84
C LYS A 492 -38.27 10.10 -12.05
N TYR A 493 -37.35 9.81 -11.17
CA TYR A 493 -36.73 10.77 -10.25
C TYR A 493 -35.30 11.18 -10.66
N LEU A 494 -34.65 10.41 -11.56
CA LEU A 494 -33.34 10.79 -12.09
C LEU A 494 -33.46 12.04 -12.98
N PRO A 495 -32.63 13.07 -12.75
CA PRO A 495 -32.57 14.25 -13.61
C PRO A 495 -32.29 13.88 -15.07
N ALA A 496 -32.80 14.69 -16.01
CA ALA A 496 -32.69 14.43 -17.44
C ALA A 496 -31.22 14.48 -17.95
N ASP A 497 -30.40 15.24 -17.27
CA ASP A 497 -28.96 15.43 -17.52
C ASP A 497 -28.07 14.42 -16.80
N GLU A 498 -28.62 13.53 -15.98
CA GLU A 498 -27.87 12.44 -15.34
C GLU A 498 -27.75 11.24 -16.29
N PHE A 499 -26.95 11.39 -17.34
CA PHE A 499 -26.85 10.43 -18.44
C PHE A 499 -26.35 9.05 -18.01
N TYR A 500 -25.37 8.99 -17.08
CA TYR A 500 -24.75 7.75 -16.66
C TYR A 500 -25.75 6.81 -15.95
N LEU A 501 -26.35 7.26 -14.86
CA LEU A 501 -27.31 6.44 -14.11
C LEU A 501 -28.56 6.13 -14.91
N ARG A 502 -29.02 7.07 -15.74
CA ARG A 502 -30.15 6.84 -16.64
C ARG A 502 -29.86 5.76 -17.66
N SER A 503 -28.70 5.79 -18.33
CA SER A 503 -28.32 4.77 -19.32
C SER A 503 -28.22 3.39 -18.70
N MET A 504 -27.65 3.28 -17.49
CA MET A 504 -27.58 2.03 -16.74
C MET A 504 -29.00 1.51 -16.41
N MET A 505 -29.89 2.35 -15.93
CA MET A 505 -31.27 1.92 -15.61
C MET A 505 -32.07 1.54 -16.85
N LEU A 506 -31.90 2.22 -17.97
CA LEU A 506 -32.52 1.84 -19.26
C LEU A 506 -31.99 0.48 -19.76
N GLN A 507 -30.71 0.23 -19.61
CA GLN A 507 -30.11 -1.07 -19.94
C GLN A 507 -30.66 -2.19 -19.05
N VAL A 508 -30.78 -1.93 -17.74
CA VAL A 508 -31.37 -2.84 -16.75
C VAL A 508 -32.82 -3.15 -17.10
N GLU A 509 -33.61 -2.13 -17.45
CA GLU A 509 -35.00 -2.29 -17.85
C GLU A 509 -35.16 -3.12 -19.14
N ALA A 510 -34.30 -2.86 -20.14
CA ALA A 510 -34.29 -3.60 -21.39
C ALA A 510 -33.87 -5.06 -21.19
N SER A 511 -32.81 -5.32 -20.41
CA SER A 511 -32.32 -6.66 -20.12
C SER A 511 -33.31 -7.50 -19.31
N SER A 512 -33.99 -6.89 -18.34
CA SER A 512 -35.03 -7.55 -17.55
C SER A 512 -36.25 -7.92 -18.41
N SER A 513 -36.64 -7.08 -19.36
CA SER A 513 -37.75 -7.35 -20.29
C SER A 513 -37.40 -8.55 -21.19
N ALA A 514 -36.21 -8.61 -21.75
CA ALA A 514 -35.74 -9.75 -22.56
C ALA A 514 -35.69 -11.07 -21.77
N ALA A 515 -35.29 -11.03 -20.49
CA ALA A 515 -35.29 -12.21 -19.63
C ALA A 515 -36.71 -12.72 -19.32
N PHE A 516 -37.69 -11.84 -19.15
CA PHE A 516 -39.09 -12.21 -18.97
C PHE A 516 -39.68 -12.85 -20.23
N ASP A 517 -39.40 -12.30 -21.41
CA ASP A 517 -39.86 -12.88 -22.69
C ASP A 517 -39.28 -14.27 -22.94
N LEU A 518 -38.00 -14.50 -22.57
CA LEU A 518 -37.36 -15.82 -22.67
C LEU A 518 -37.94 -16.84 -21.67
N LEU A 519 -38.23 -16.41 -20.43
CA LEU A 519 -38.88 -17.26 -19.43
C LEU A 519 -40.33 -17.58 -19.79
N GLY A 520 -41.06 -16.61 -20.32
CA GLY A 520 -42.40 -16.81 -20.86
C GLY A 520 -42.45 -17.75 -22.05
N ALA A 521 -41.50 -17.62 -23.00
CA ALA A 521 -41.34 -18.53 -24.11
C ALA A 521 -40.99 -19.96 -23.64
N LYS A 522 -40.06 -20.12 -22.66
CA LYS A 522 -39.76 -21.46 -22.10
C LYS A 522 -40.96 -22.10 -21.41
N ALA A 523 -41.77 -21.33 -20.67
CA ALA A 523 -42.98 -21.85 -20.03
C ALA A 523 -44.09 -22.22 -21.01
N ALA A 524 -44.12 -21.61 -22.21
CA ALA A 524 -45.04 -21.95 -23.27
C ALA A 524 -44.62 -23.19 -24.08
N PHE A 525 -43.36 -23.63 -23.98
CA PHE A 525 -42.80 -24.82 -24.62
C PHE A 525 -42.69 -26.05 -23.69
N ALA A 526 -43.01 -25.91 -22.41
CA ALA A 526 -43.09 -27.00 -21.43
C ALA A 526 -44.54 -27.42 -21.19
#